data_aa656a31eae70d1e901c9f7b37b6dccc
#
_entry.id   aa656a31eae70d1e901c9f7b37b6dccc
#
_cell.length_a   1.000
_cell.length_b   1.000
_cell.length_c   1.000
_cell.angle_alpha   90.00
_cell.angle_beta   90.00
_cell.angle_gamma   90.00
#
_symmetry.space_group_name_H-M   'P 1'
#
loop_
_entity.id
_entity.type
_entity.pdbx_description
1 polymer ?
#
loop_
_entity_poly.entity_id
_entity_poly.type
_entity_poly.pdbx_seq_one_letter_code
_entity_poly.pdbx_strand_id
1 'polypeptide(L)'
;MNYLLILLVINLTIVSIIFIFVIGPLIVQKIKTKNRKNQYQKLGQSSQLRLINQLREAIEYFSKNKIGAIITIENNDNIENLRTDGVILNANISSSLLIAIFNKTSPLHDGAVIIRENKIYYASTFYKITKKSINNQYGARHRAAVGISEICDATTIIVSEETGEVKFVKNGNFYDIRIEQFQEQLIKYLKD
;
A
#
# COMPACT_ATOMS: atom_id res chain seq x y z
N MET A 1 -24.10 -35.27 -44.42
CA MET A 1 -24.64 -34.12 -43.68
C MET A 1 -24.61 -34.31 -42.15
N ASN A 2 -24.91 -35.53 -41.63
CA ASN A 2 -24.97 -35.76 -40.17
C ASN A 2 -23.62 -35.72 -39.43
N TYR A 3 -22.51 -36.15 -40.02
CA TYR A 3 -21.19 -36.13 -39.37
C TYR A 3 -20.67 -34.73 -39.12
N LEU A 4 -20.91 -33.79 -40.02
CA LEU A 4 -20.49 -32.40 -39.87
C LEU A 4 -21.24 -31.72 -38.70
N LEU A 5 -22.51 -32.02 -38.56
CA LEU A 5 -23.38 -31.50 -37.48
C LEU A 5 -22.97 -32.07 -36.12
N ILE A 6 -22.64 -33.36 -36.06
CA ILE A 6 -22.13 -34.00 -34.84
C ILE A 6 -20.78 -33.35 -34.41
N LEU A 7 -19.87 -33.14 -35.34
CA LEU A 7 -18.57 -32.50 -35.06
C LEU A 7 -18.74 -31.06 -34.55
N LEU A 8 -19.70 -30.31 -35.11
CA LEU A 8 -20.00 -28.95 -34.69
C LEU A 8 -20.57 -28.90 -33.28
N VAL A 9 -21.47 -29.83 -32.93
CA VAL A 9 -22.02 -29.95 -31.58
C VAL A 9 -20.93 -30.29 -30.54
N ILE A 10 -20.06 -31.26 -30.88
CA ILE A 10 -18.94 -31.64 -30.01
C ILE A 10 -17.99 -30.43 -29.77
N ASN A 11 -17.68 -29.66 -30.81
CA ASN A 11 -16.83 -28.52 -30.71
C ASN A 11 -17.45 -27.41 -29.81
N LEU A 12 -18.78 -27.18 -30.00
CA LEU A 12 -19.51 -26.20 -29.18
C LEU A 12 -19.57 -26.60 -27.69
N THR A 13 -19.73 -27.88 -27.40
CA THR A 13 -19.73 -28.38 -26.02
C THR A 13 -18.36 -28.26 -25.37
N ILE A 14 -17.26 -28.54 -26.09
CA ILE A 14 -15.91 -28.37 -25.58
C ILE A 14 -15.64 -26.91 -25.28
N VAL A 15 -15.98 -25.99 -26.18
CA VAL A 15 -15.81 -24.56 -26.00
C VAL A 15 -16.60 -24.04 -24.78
N SER A 16 -17.85 -24.49 -24.60
CA SER A 16 -18.66 -24.09 -23.44
C SER A 16 -18.08 -24.63 -22.11
N ILE A 17 -17.54 -25.84 -22.10
CA ILE A 17 -16.86 -26.42 -20.94
C ILE A 17 -15.61 -25.59 -20.58
N ILE A 18 -14.78 -25.27 -21.57
CA ILE A 18 -13.58 -24.41 -21.36
C ILE A 18 -14.00 -23.03 -20.80
N PHE A 19 -15.05 -22.44 -21.36
CA PHE A 19 -15.55 -21.15 -20.89
C PHE A 19 -15.99 -21.20 -19.42
N ILE A 20 -16.76 -22.22 -19.03
CA ILE A 20 -17.27 -22.36 -17.65
C ILE A 20 -16.14 -22.64 -16.66
N PHE A 21 -15.23 -23.54 -16.96
CA PHE A 21 -14.21 -23.99 -16.00
C PHE A 21 -12.93 -23.14 -15.98
N VAL A 22 -12.59 -22.48 -17.07
CA VAL A 22 -11.34 -21.71 -17.17
C VAL A 22 -11.62 -20.20 -17.10
N ILE A 23 -12.50 -19.70 -17.97
CA ILE A 23 -12.73 -18.25 -18.11
C ILE A 23 -13.71 -17.75 -17.03
N GLY A 24 -14.75 -18.51 -16.71
CA GLY A 24 -15.75 -18.14 -15.70
C GLY A 24 -15.15 -17.78 -14.34
N PRO A 25 -14.33 -18.65 -13.74
CA PRO A 25 -13.68 -18.35 -12.45
C PRO A 25 -12.78 -17.11 -12.50
N LEU A 26 -12.05 -16.89 -13.60
CA LEU A 26 -11.19 -15.71 -13.78
C LEU A 26 -12.01 -14.41 -13.82
N ILE A 27 -13.16 -14.43 -14.51
CA ILE A 27 -14.08 -13.28 -14.56
C ILE A 27 -14.68 -13.03 -13.19
N VAL A 28 -15.18 -14.07 -12.51
CA VAL A 28 -15.76 -13.96 -11.16
C VAL A 28 -14.74 -13.44 -10.16
N GLN A 29 -13.50 -13.93 -10.21
CA GLN A 29 -12.41 -13.44 -9.36
C GLN A 29 -12.11 -11.97 -9.62
N LYS A 30 -12.05 -11.53 -10.89
CA LYS A 30 -11.80 -10.15 -11.28
C LYS A 30 -12.93 -9.21 -10.85
N ILE A 31 -14.18 -9.66 -10.92
CA ILE A 31 -15.35 -8.90 -10.46
C ILE A 31 -15.35 -8.79 -8.92
N LYS A 32 -15.03 -9.90 -8.25
CA LYS A 32 -15.01 -9.96 -6.77
C LYS A 32 -13.92 -9.08 -6.18
N THR A 33 -12.75 -8.99 -6.83
CA THR A 33 -11.67 -8.06 -6.43
C THR A 33 -12.06 -6.61 -6.69
N LYS A 34 -12.70 -6.30 -7.80
CA LYS A 34 -13.12 -4.94 -8.16
C LYS A 34 -14.20 -4.37 -7.21
N ASN A 35 -15.06 -5.22 -6.66
CA ASN A 35 -16.16 -4.81 -5.76
C ASN A 35 -15.79 -4.92 -4.26
N ARG A 36 -14.57 -5.29 -3.92
CA ARG A 36 -14.16 -5.39 -2.52
C ARG A 36 -13.88 -3.98 -2.00
N LYS A 37 -14.66 -3.54 -1.00
CA LYS A 37 -14.36 -2.28 -0.30
C LYS A 37 -12.98 -2.39 0.33
N ASN A 38 -12.15 -1.39 0.09
CA ASN A 38 -10.83 -1.27 0.68
C ASN A 38 -10.91 -1.16 2.21
N GLN A 39 -9.86 -1.55 2.92
CA GLN A 39 -9.77 -1.42 4.38
C GLN A 39 -10.14 0.01 4.84
N TYR A 40 -9.61 1.03 4.15
CA TYR A 40 -9.96 2.42 4.41
C TYR A 40 -11.47 2.70 4.30
N GLN A 41 -12.12 2.18 3.25
CA GLN A 41 -13.57 2.38 3.03
C GLN A 41 -14.46 1.63 4.04
N LYS A 42 -13.92 0.62 4.72
CA LYS A 42 -14.60 -0.11 5.81
C LYS A 42 -14.56 0.65 7.13
N LEU A 43 -13.63 1.59 7.29
CA LEU A 43 -13.55 2.43 8.47
C LEU A 43 -14.75 3.38 8.53
N GLY A 44 -15.28 3.62 9.71
CA GLY A 44 -16.26 4.67 9.93
C GLY A 44 -15.69 6.07 9.63
N GLN A 45 -16.53 7.03 9.26
CA GLN A 45 -16.11 8.38 8.85
C GLN A 45 -15.16 9.05 9.86
N SER A 46 -15.46 8.97 11.16
CA SER A 46 -14.60 9.53 12.22
C SER A 46 -13.21 8.90 12.23
N SER A 47 -13.12 7.59 11.99
CA SER A 47 -11.83 6.88 11.91
C SER A 47 -11.05 7.25 10.65
N GLN A 48 -11.73 7.43 9.52
CA GLN A 48 -11.12 7.90 8.28
C GLN A 48 -10.52 9.31 8.45
N LEU A 49 -11.31 10.24 9.01
CA LEU A 49 -10.84 11.60 9.30
C LEU A 49 -9.66 11.61 10.27
N ARG A 50 -9.73 10.80 11.32
CA ARG A 50 -8.64 10.68 12.29
C ARG A 50 -7.36 10.18 11.61
N LEU A 51 -7.44 9.12 10.81
CA LEU A 51 -6.28 8.59 10.07
C LEU A 51 -5.61 9.67 9.23
N ILE A 52 -6.41 10.37 8.41
CA ILE A 52 -5.92 11.40 7.51
C ILE A 52 -5.28 12.56 8.28
N ASN A 53 -5.96 13.08 9.32
CA ASN A 53 -5.48 14.22 10.08
C ASN A 53 -4.19 13.89 10.84
N GLN A 54 -4.12 12.72 11.49
CA GLN A 54 -2.93 12.32 12.26
C GLN A 54 -1.73 12.08 11.34
N LEU A 55 -1.95 11.49 10.17
CA LEU A 55 -0.90 11.34 9.16
C LEU A 55 -0.44 12.70 8.63
N ARG A 56 -1.37 13.57 8.24
CA ARG A 56 -1.04 14.91 7.75
C ARG A 56 -0.14 15.65 8.73
N GLU A 57 -0.55 15.73 9.99
CA GLU A 57 0.20 16.43 11.05
C GLU A 57 1.61 15.86 11.21
N ALA A 58 1.76 14.53 11.23
CA ALA A 58 3.06 13.88 11.32
C ALA A 58 3.93 14.16 10.07
N ILE A 59 3.36 14.06 8.87
CA ILE A 59 4.09 14.25 7.61
C ILE A 59 4.51 15.72 7.43
N GLU A 60 3.65 16.69 7.79
CA GLU A 60 4.02 18.11 7.82
C GLU A 60 5.22 18.36 8.73
N TYR A 61 5.20 17.75 9.92
CA TYR A 61 6.33 17.85 10.85
C TYR A 61 7.61 17.22 10.28
N PHE A 62 7.52 16.02 9.69
CA PHE A 62 8.69 15.34 9.11
C PHE A 62 9.26 16.11 7.93
N SER A 63 8.43 16.59 7.03
CA SER A 63 8.83 17.37 5.86
C SER A 63 9.56 18.65 6.28
N LYS A 64 8.97 19.41 7.21
CA LYS A 64 9.56 20.67 7.72
C LYS A 64 10.90 20.46 8.42
N ASN A 65 11.04 19.37 9.18
CA ASN A 65 12.24 19.08 9.97
C ASN A 65 13.22 18.13 9.27
N LYS A 66 12.94 17.75 8.01
CA LYS A 66 13.75 16.81 7.22
C LYS A 66 14.00 15.49 7.98
N ILE A 67 12.94 14.93 8.52
CA ILE A 67 12.98 13.65 9.20
C ILE A 67 12.59 12.58 8.20
N GLY A 68 13.51 11.66 7.88
CA GLY A 68 13.28 10.55 6.99
C GLY A 68 12.25 9.59 7.60
N ALA A 69 11.18 9.30 6.86
CA ALA A 69 10.14 8.37 7.30
C ALA A 69 9.66 7.48 6.16
N ILE A 70 9.27 6.26 6.49
CA ILE A 70 8.56 5.34 5.59
C ILE A 70 7.36 4.77 6.33
N ILE A 71 6.15 5.06 5.85
CA ILE A 71 4.89 4.67 6.47
C ILE A 71 4.06 3.94 5.41
N THR A 72 3.73 2.68 5.67
CA THR A 72 2.92 1.85 4.78
C THR A 72 1.53 1.67 5.37
N ILE A 73 0.52 2.04 4.61
CA ILE A 73 -0.89 1.84 4.97
C ILE A 73 -1.36 0.59 4.25
N GLU A 74 -1.64 -0.46 5.03
CA GLU A 74 -2.16 -1.73 4.53
C GLU A 74 -3.56 -1.53 3.96
N ASN A 75 -3.81 -2.10 2.79
CA ASN A 75 -5.11 -2.02 2.14
C ASN A 75 -5.83 -3.38 2.17
N ASN A 76 -5.99 -4.06 1.04
CA ASN A 76 -6.67 -5.36 1.02
C ASN A 76 -5.69 -6.53 1.20
N ASP A 77 -4.46 -6.36 0.72
CA ASP A 77 -3.43 -7.37 0.81
C ASP A 77 -2.80 -7.36 2.21
N ASN A 78 -2.70 -8.54 2.81
CA ASN A 78 -1.98 -8.71 4.07
C ASN A 78 -0.48 -8.72 3.79
N ILE A 79 0.25 -7.78 4.38
CA ILE A 79 1.70 -7.62 4.18
C ILE A 79 2.55 -8.35 5.23
N GLU A 80 1.94 -9.20 6.06
CA GLU A 80 2.62 -9.91 7.15
C GLU A 80 3.84 -10.72 6.67
N ASN A 81 3.68 -11.43 5.56
CA ASN A 81 4.74 -12.26 4.97
C ASN A 81 5.69 -11.47 4.04
N LEU A 82 5.46 -10.17 3.86
CA LEU A 82 6.23 -9.30 2.97
C LEU A 82 7.22 -8.40 3.74
N ARG A 83 7.20 -8.48 5.05
CA ARG A 83 8.07 -7.74 5.98
C ARG A 83 8.97 -8.68 6.76
N THR A 84 10.04 -8.14 7.31
CA THR A 84 10.90 -8.81 8.28
C THR A 84 11.06 -7.93 9.50
N ASP A 85 11.32 -8.54 10.66
CA ASP A 85 11.54 -7.90 11.93
C ASP A 85 10.39 -6.93 12.35
N GLY A 86 10.70 -6.04 13.27
CA GLY A 86 9.77 -5.02 13.74
C GLY A 86 9.15 -5.31 15.08
N VAL A 87 8.72 -4.24 15.71
CA VAL A 87 8.06 -4.25 17.03
C VAL A 87 6.56 -4.10 16.84
N ILE A 88 5.80 -5.00 17.44
CA ILE A 88 4.33 -4.91 17.47
C ILE A 88 3.93 -3.87 18.50
N LEU A 89 3.27 -2.80 18.06
CA LEU A 89 2.76 -1.74 18.92
C LEU A 89 1.24 -1.86 19.11
N ASN A 90 0.51 -2.15 18.05
CA ASN A 90 -0.97 -2.22 18.01
C ASN A 90 -1.64 -1.01 18.68
N ALA A 91 -1.04 0.17 18.53
CA ALA A 91 -1.47 1.42 19.15
C ALA A 91 -2.40 2.21 18.22
N ASN A 92 -3.32 2.99 18.80
CA ASN A 92 -4.13 3.91 18.01
C ASN A 92 -3.23 4.91 17.28
N ILE A 93 -3.61 5.25 16.03
CA ILE A 93 -2.85 6.23 15.26
C ILE A 93 -2.81 7.59 15.98
N SER A 94 -1.63 8.16 16.07
CA SER A 94 -1.36 9.46 16.65
C SER A 94 -0.14 10.08 15.98
N SER A 95 -0.24 11.35 15.60
CA SER A 95 0.89 12.14 15.07
C SER A 95 2.06 12.17 16.03
N SER A 96 1.77 12.39 17.33
CA SER A 96 2.79 12.41 18.37
C SER A 96 3.54 11.09 18.50
N LEU A 97 2.83 9.94 18.37
CA LEU A 97 3.47 8.62 18.40
C LEU A 97 4.33 8.41 17.15
N LEU A 98 3.86 8.80 15.97
CA LEU A 98 4.67 8.73 14.75
C LEU A 98 5.92 9.58 14.86
N ILE A 99 5.81 10.80 15.38
CA ILE A 99 6.95 11.72 15.62
C ILE A 99 7.94 11.09 16.61
N ALA A 100 7.46 10.48 17.68
CA ALA A 100 8.31 9.80 18.65
C ALA A 100 9.03 8.58 18.04
N ILE A 101 8.36 7.80 17.20
CA ILE A 101 8.93 6.63 16.51
C ILE A 101 10.07 7.08 15.58
N PHE A 102 9.85 8.07 14.71
CA PHE A 102 10.83 8.51 13.72
C PHE A 102 11.85 9.51 14.24
N ASN A 103 11.82 9.82 15.53
CA ASN A 103 12.88 10.63 16.14
C ASN A 103 14.22 9.87 16.04
N LYS A 104 15.28 10.56 15.59
CA LYS A 104 16.61 9.95 15.36
C LYS A 104 17.21 9.27 16.59
N THR A 105 16.82 9.69 17.79
CA THR A 105 17.24 9.08 19.05
C THR A 105 16.38 7.88 19.49
N SER A 106 15.26 7.66 18.83
CA SER A 106 14.37 6.52 19.10
C SER A 106 14.98 5.22 18.62
N PRO A 107 14.95 4.14 19.41
CA PRO A 107 15.36 2.81 18.93
C PRO A 107 14.43 2.24 17.83
N LEU A 108 13.29 2.86 17.60
CA LEU A 108 12.30 2.45 16.59
C LEU A 108 12.39 3.24 15.28
N HIS A 109 13.34 4.19 15.15
CA HIS A 109 13.36 5.13 14.02
C HIS A 109 13.81 4.50 12.70
N ASP A 110 14.55 3.41 12.76
CA ASP A 110 15.00 2.72 11.56
C ASP A 110 13.94 1.70 11.09
N GLY A 111 13.76 1.60 9.77
CA GLY A 111 12.71 0.78 9.17
C GLY A 111 11.39 1.52 8.96
N ALA A 112 10.36 0.76 8.69
CA ALA A 112 9.03 1.26 8.34
C ALA A 112 8.05 1.13 9.49
N VAL A 113 7.05 2.01 9.47
CA VAL A 113 5.81 1.88 10.24
C VAL A 113 4.73 1.28 9.35
N ILE A 114 3.99 0.32 9.86
CA ILE A 114 2.81 -0.25 9.19
C ILE A 114 1.56 0.18 9.93
N ILE A 115 0.64 0.76 9.17
CA ILE A 115 -0.69 1.13 9.63
C ILE A 115 -1.69 0.09 9.11
N ARG A 116 -2.40 -0.54 10.04
CA ARG A 116 -3.46 -1.49 9.80
C ARG A 116 -4.71 -1.07 10.57
N GLU A 117 -5.86 -0.99 9.92
CA GLU A 117 -7.15 -0.68 10.56
C GLU A 117 -7.10 0.55 11.49
N ASN A 118 -6.51 1.66 11.03
CA ASN A 118 -6.37 2.90 11.81
C ASN A 118 -5.49 2.78 13.08
N LYS A 119 -4.60 1.79 13.11
CA LYS A 119 -3.61 1.59 14.18
C LYS A 119 -2.20 1.56 13.63
N ILE A 120 -1.25 2.09 14.38
CA ILE A 120 0.17 1.82 14.20
C ILE A 120 0.39 0.40 14.68
N TYR A 121 0.47 -0.55 13.74
CA TYR A 121 0.54 -1.97 14.09
C TYR A 121 1.98 -2.42 14.30
N TYR A 122 2.88 -2.05 13.38
CA TYR A 122 4.32 -2.33 13.48
C TYR A 122 5.14 -1.04 13.39
N ALA A 123 6.28 -1.02 14.08
CA ALA A 123 7.36 -0.06 13.89
C ALA A 123 8.69 -0.79 13.68
N SER A 124 9.67 -0.11 13.10
CA SER A 124 11.02 -0.66 12.86
C SER A 124 11.00 -1.97 12.05
N THR A 125 10.14 -2.05 11.04
CA THR A 125 10.03 -3.21 10.16
C THR A 125 10.73 -2.95 8.82
N PHE A 126 11.19 -4.02 8.16
CA PHE A 126 11.95 -3.90 6.92
C PHE A 126 11.25 -4.61 5.77
N TYR A 127 11.44 -4.08 4.57
CA TYR A 127 10.93 -4.65 3.33
C TYR A 127 12.08 -5.07 2.43
N LYS A 128 11.80 -6.05 1.58
CA LYS A 128 12.71 -6.39 0.50
C LYS A 128 12.80 -5.22 -0.47
N ILE A 129 14.01 -4.77 -0.74
CA ILE A 129 14.25 -3.68 -1.70
C ILE A 129 13.95 -4.14 -3.13
N THR A 130 13.49 -3.20 -3.96
CA THR A 130 13.24 -3.47 -5.38
C THR A 130 14.51 -3.90 -6.10
N LYS A 131 14.34 -4.78 -7.09
CA LYS A 131 15.40 -5.15 -8.05
C LYS A 131 15.42 -4.24 -9.27
N LYS A 132 14.40 -3.39 -9.44
CA LYS A 132 14.35 -2.44 -10.55
C LYS A 132 15.45 -1.40 -10.42
N SER A 133 16.00 -1.00 -11.55
CA SER A 133 16.87 0.16 -11.61
C SER A 133 16.02 1.41 -11.37
N ILE A 134 16.27 2.08 -10.27
CA ILE A 134 15.69 3.39 -9.96
C ILE A 134 16.82 4.41 -9.82
N ASN A 135 16.49 5.69 -9.93
CA ASN A 135 17.46 6.77 -9.87
C ASN A 135 18.37 6.61 -8.63
N ASN A 136 19.67 6.81 -8.82
CA ASN A 136 20.70 6.70 -7.76
C ASN A 136 20.51 7.70 -6.60
N GLN A 137 19.74 8.75 -6.81
CA GLN A 137 19.34 9.71 -5.76
C GLN A 137 18.45 9.10 -4.69
N TYR A 138 17.83 7.95 -4.95
CA TYR A 138 16.93 7.29 -4.02
C TYR A 138 17.68 6.35 -3.07
N GLY A 139 17.65 6.68 -1.78
CA GLY A 139 18.24 5.87 -0.71
C GLY A 139 17.43 4.60 -0.38
N ALA A 140 17.84 3.90 0.68
CA ALA A 140 17.30 2.61 1.10
C ALA A 140 15.77 2.66 1.32
N ARG A 141 15.24 3.71 1.98
CA ARG A 141 13.78 3.87 2.24
C ARG A 141 12.98 3.93 0.96
N HIS A 142 13.47 4.64 -0.06
CA HIS A 142 12.80 4.73 -1.37
C HIS A 142 12.78 3.37 -2.07
N ARG A 143 13.90 2.64 -2.05
CA ARG A 143 14.02 1.31 -2.65
C ARG A 143 13.13 0.28 -1.94
N ALA A 144 13.02 0.37 -0.62
CA ALA A 144 12.14 -0.47 0.18
C ALA A 144 10.66 -0.20 -0.11
N ALA A 145 10.27 1.08 -0.23
CA ALA A 145 8.90 1.46 -0.54
C ALA A 145 8.46 1.01 -1.94
N VAL A 146 9.34 1.12 -2.94
CA VAL A 146 9.07 0.54 -4.27
C VAL A 146 8.92 -0.97 -4.15
N GLY A 147 9.85 -1.65 -3.46
CA GLY A 147 9.84 -3.09 -3.30
C GLY A 147 8.54 -3.64 -2.72
N ILE A 148 8.01 -3.02 -1.66
CA ILE A 148 6.72 -3.44 -1.08
C ILE A 148 5.55 -3.11 -2.00
N SER A 149 5.53 -1.94 -2.64
CA SER A 149 4.43 -1.51 -3.50
C SER A 149 4.34 -2.25 -4.84
N GLU A 150 5.37 -3.00 -5.24
CA GLU A 150 5.34 -3.86 -6.43
C GLU A 150 4.56 -5.16 -6.21
N ILE A 151 4.43 -5.60 -4.96
CA ILE A 151 3.94 -6.93 -4.61
C ILE A 151 2.64 -6.92 -3.78
N CYS A 152 2.15 -5.73 -3.42
CA CYS A 152 0.88 -5.58 -2.71
C CYS A 152 0.19 -4.25 -3.08
N ASP A 153 -1.08 -4.12 -2.71
CA ASP A 153 -1.94 -2.96 -2.97
C ASP A 153 -1.81 -1.84 -1.91
N ALA A 154 -0.87 -1.98 -0.98
CA ALA A 154 -0.63 -0.99 0.06
C ALA A 154 -0.17 0.36 -0.51
N THR A 155 -0.52 1.45 0.18
CA THR A 155 -0.02 2.78 -0.12
C THR A 155 1.11 3.13 0.84
N THR A 156 2.31 3.40 0.30
CA THR A 156 3.47 3.77 1.12
C THR A 156 3.78 5.26 0.97
N ILE A 157 3.95 5.93 2.09
CA ILE A 157 4.33 7.34 2.20
C ILE A 157 5.82 7.39 2.56
N ILE A 158 6.58 8.21 1.85
CA ILE A 158 7.99 8.48 2.15
C ILE A 158 8.18 9.97 2.38
N VAL A 159 9.01 10.29 3.36
CA VAL A 159 9.57 11.61 3.53
C VAL A 159 11.09 11.51 3.41
N SER A 160 11.68 12.34 2.57
CA SER A 160 13.13 12.40 2.37
C SER A 160 13.81 13.12 3.53
N GLU A 161 14.85 12.54 4.11
CA GLU A 161 15.65 13.19 5.15
C GLU A 161 16.62 14.26 4.59
N GLU A 162 16.86 14.25 3.29
CA GLU A 162 17.74 15.21 2.63
C GLU A 162 16.97 16.46 2.21
N THR A 163 15.83 16.26 1.55
CA THR A 163 15.07 17.35 0.92
C THR A 163 13.82 17.74 1.71
N GLY A 164 13.23 16.81 2.49
CA GLY A 164 11.91 16.96 3.11
C GLY A 164 10.76 16.69 2.14
N GLU A 165 11.05 16.29 0.88
CA GLU A 165 10.02 15.95 -0.09
C GLU A 165 9.19 14.78 0.36
N VAL A 166 7.90 14.86 0.05
CA VAL A 166 6.92 13.81 0.34
C VAL A 166 6.53 13.11 -0.96
N LYS A 167 6.58 11.79 -0.95
CA LYS A 167 6.15 10.97 -2.09
C LYS A 167 5.22 9.86 -1.62
N PHE A 168 4.21 9.58 -2.42
CA PHE A 168 3.48 8.32 -2.30
C PHE A 168 4.10 7.30 -3.25
N VAL A 169 4.06 6.04 -2.84
CA VAL A 169 4.53 4.92 -3.66
C VAL A 169 3.42 3.89 -3.73
N LYS A 170 3.00 3.56 -4.93
CA LYS A 170 1.95 2.58 -5.21
C LYS A 170 2.22 1.90 -6.56
N ASN A 171 2.01 0.60 -6.66
CA ASN A 171 2.25 -0.20 -7.87
C ASN A 171 3.66 0.01 -8.47
N GLY A 172 4.68 0.18 -7.61
CA GLY A 172 6.06 0.37 -8.02
C GLY A 172 6.40 1.76 -8.58
N ASN A 173 5.51 2.75 -8.48
CA ASN A 173 5.69 4.10 -9.00
C ASN A 173 5.71 5.14 -7.88
N PHE A 174 6.52 6.19 -8.07
CA PHE A 174 6.55 7.37 -7.20
C PHE A 174 5.57 8.42 -7.68
N TYR A 175 4.94 9.09 -6.74
CA TYR A 175 4.05 10.23 -6.95
C TYR A 175 4.45 11.35 -6.01
N ASP A 176 4.88 12.48 -6.56
CA ASP A 176 5.28 13.66 -5.78
C ASP A 176 4.03 14.33 -5.18
N ILE A 177 4.06 14.57 -3.88
CA ILE A 177 2.91 15.09 -3.13
C ILE A 177 3.28 16.43 -2.50
N ARG A 178 2.51 17.47 -2.85
CA ARG A 178 2.58 18.75 -2.15
C ARG A 178 1.84 18.65 -0.82
N ILE A 179 2.40 19.22 0.22
CA ILE A 179 1.83 19.16 1.59
C ILE A 179 0.40 19.70 1.64
N GLU A 180 0.13 20.77 0.88
CA GLU A 180 -1.20 21.40 0.82
C GLU A 180 -2.27 20.44 0.24
N GLN A 181 -1.85 19.55 -0.63
CA GLN A 181 -2.73 18.56 -1.30
C GLN A 181 -2.70 17.18 -0.64
N PHE A 182 -1.92 17.03 0.43
CA PHE A 182 -1.66 15.72 1.04
C PHE A 182 -2.94 14.96 1.39
N GLN A 183 -3.91 15.61 2.03
CA GLN A 183 -5.15 14.96 2.47
C GLN A 183 -5.98 14.46 1.29
N GLU A 184 -6.17 15.31 0.28
CA GLU A 184 -6.94 14.97 -0.91
C GLU A 184 -6.30 13.80 -1.67
N GLN A 185 -5.00 13.90 -1.90
CA GLN A 185 -4.24 12.86 -2.58
C GLN A 185 -4.24 11.54 -1.78
N LEU A 186 -4.03 11.60 -0.46
CA LEU A 186 -4.05 10.40 0.38
C LEU A 186 -5.41 9.68 0.30
N ILE A 187 -6.52 10.42 0.40
CA ILE A 187 -7.87 9.85 0.27
C ILE A 187 -8.05 9.17 -1.09
N LYS A 188 -7.55 9.78 -2.18
CA LYS A 188 -7.60 9.21 -3.52
C LYS A 188 -6.85 7.88 -3.57
N TYR A 189 -5.58 7.85 -3.13
CA TYR A 189 -4.74 6.64 -3.17
C TYR A 189 -5.21 5.52 -2.23
N LEU A 190 -5.93 5.85 -1.15
CA LEU A 190 -6.52 4.85 -0.25
C LEU A 190 -7.86 4.29 -0.77
N LYS A 191 -8.51 4.97 -1.72
CA LYS A 191 -9.76 4.49 -2.33
C LYS A 191 -9.53 3.67 -3.61
N ASP A 192 -8.40 3.89 -4.29
CA ASP A 192 -7.97 3.14 -5.47
C ASP A 192 -7.42 1.75 -5.08
#